data_abcf8734c1266fb527cda65d98a3c0b9
#
_entry.id   abcf8734c1266fb527cda65d98a3c0b9
#
_cell.length_a   1.000
_cell.length_b   1.000
_cell.length_c   1.000
_cell.angle_alpha   90.00
_cell.angle_beta   90.00
_cell.angle_gamma   90.00
#
_symmetry.space_group_name_H-M   'P 1'
#
loop_
_entity.id
_entity.type
_entity.pdbx_description
1 polymer ?
#
loop_
_entity_poly.entity_id
_entity_poly.type
_entity_poly.pdbx_seq_one_letter_code
_entity_poly.pdbx_strand_id
1 'polypeptide(L)'
;MASQVSPGIRLRERDLSNAVVVGASEITAAHASTFRKGPIGKVVNISSQKELISVFGAPTDSNAEDFFVASEFLGYGGRLAVVRAATGVNSASVVGGTVVVKNDDDWAAGNGAGNMLVARTPGTHGNALKIVTVDRGADQLATLTAAPAGLSVGDTVTFTGGKKAVVYGWDAGTLTASLILDDPNTRLTT
;
A
#
# COMPACT_ATOMS: atom_id res chain seq x y z
N MET A 1 -5.01 58.66 42.13
CA MET A 1 -6.05 58.82 41.07
C MET A 1 -6.08 60.29 40.70
N ALA A 2 -5.65 60.66 39.52
CA ALA A 2 -5.72 62.04 39.06
C ALA A 2 -7.15 62.32 38.62
N SER A 3 -7.84 63.24 39.34
CA SER A 3 -9.17 63.71 38.94
C SER A 3 -9.01 64.68 37.77
N GLN A 4 -9.76 64.48 36.74
CA GLN A 4 -9.80 65.39 35.60
C GLN A 4 -10.49 66.71 36.07
N VAL A 5 -9.73 67.80 35.98
CA VAL A 5 -10.13 69.10 36.50
C VAL A 5 -10.79 69.98 35.44
N SER A 6 -10.83 69.59 34.19
CA SER A 6 -11.53 70.33 33.12
C SER A 6 -12.51 69.43 32.34
N PRO A 7 -13.58 70.03 31.77
CA PRO A 7 -14.53 69.24 30.96
C PRO A 7 -13.80 68.68 29.74
N GLY A 8 -13.82 67.37 29.60
CA GLY A 8 -13.21 66.63 28.49
C GLY A 8 -14.08 65.43 28.12
N ILE A 9 -14.06 65.06 26.86
CA ILE A 9 -14.77 63.90 26.37
C ILE A 9 -13.85 62.69 26.54
N ARG A 10 -14.30 61.71 27.33
CA ARG A 10 -13.69 60.37 27.39
C ARG A 10 -14.34 59.47 26.36
N LEU A 11 -13.62 59.21 25.26
CA LEU A 11 -13.98 58.14 24.38
C LEU A 11 -13.48 56.79 24.97
N ARG A 12 -14.38 55.89 25.24
CA ARG A 12 -14.08 54.49 25.48
C ARG A 12 -14.56 53.69 24.28
N GLU A 13 -13.65 53.25 23.51
CA GLU A 13 -13.95 52.27 22.51
C GLU A 13 -14.12 50.90 23.20
N ARG A 14 -15.30 50.35 23.14
CA ARG A 14 -15.62 49.01 23.62
C ARG A 14 -15.92 48.20 22.37
N ASP A 15 -15.01 47.30 22.05
CA ASP A 15 -15.27 46.31 21.02
C ASP A 15 -16.43 45.41 21.50
N LEU A 16 -17.60 45.64 20.93
CA LEU A 16 -18.78 44.81 21.11
C LEU A 16 -18.93 43.75 20.02
N SER A 17 -17.91 43.60 19.15
CA SER A 17 -17.86 42.50 18.24
C SER A 17 -17.77 41.23 19.08
N ASN A 18 -18.92 40.58 19.18
CA ASN A 18 -18.98 39.21 19.66
C ASN A 18 -18.11 38.43 18.67
N ALA A 19 -16.91 38.05 19.09
CA ALA A 19 -16.19 37.03 18.40
C ALA A 19 -17.09 35.78 18.48
N VAL A 20 -17.99 35.67 17.54
CA VAL A 20 -18.64 34.41 17.26
C VAL A 20 -17.46 33.51 16.86
N VAL A 21 -16.94 32.80 17.84
CA VAL A 21 -16.22 31.57 17.56
C VAL A 21 -17.29 30.73 16.85
N VAL A 22 -17.30 30.83 15.53
CA VAL A 22 -17.96 29.83 14.69
C VAL A 22 -17.29 28.56 15.16
N GLY A 23 -17.95 27.81 16.06
CA GLY A 23 -17.52 26.48 16.40
C GLY A 23 -17.30 25.83 15.08
N ALA A 24 -16.06 25.41 14.80
CA ALA A 24 -15.75 24.75 13.56
C ALA A 24 -16.67 23.54 13.50
N SER A 25 -17.82 23.72 12.85
CA SER A 25 -18.72 22.63 12.49
C SER A 25 -17.89 21.77 11.57
N GLU A 26 -17.43 20.64 12.07
CA GLU A 26 -16.69 19.67 11.27
C GLU A 26 -17.62 19.24 10.15
N ILE A 27 -17.41 19.80 8.96
CA ILE A 27 -18.20 19.46 7.78
C ILE A 27 -17.77 18.06 7.37
N THR A 28 -18.62 17.09 7.65
CA THR A 28 -18.41 15.69 7.25
C THR A 28 -19.34 15.35 6.10
N ALA A 29 -18.80 14.85 5.01
CA ALA A 29 -19.57 14.32 3.89
C ALA A 29 -19.27 12.83 3.69
N ALA A 30 -20.11 12.14 2.92
CA ALA A 30 -19.91 10.77 2.50
C ALA A 30 -19.78 10.73 0.99
N HIS A 31 -18.84 9.92 0.50
CA HIS A 31 -18.59 9.73 -0.92
C HIS A 31 -18.36 8.25 -1.25
N ALA A 32 -19.09 7.73 -2.22
CA ALA A 32 -18.93 6.37 -2.71
C ALA A 32 -18.57 6.40 -4.18
N SER A 33 -17.45 5.77 -4.55
CA SER A 33 -16.98 5.78 -5.93
C SER A 33 -16.07 4.60 -6.25
N THR A 34 -15.77 4.45 -7.55
CA THR A 34 -14.84 3.46 -8.09
C THR A 34 -13.43 4.00 -8.12
N PHE A 35 -12.69 3.79 -7.05
CA PHE A 35 -11.28 4.18 -6.98
C PHE A 35 -10.34 3.08 -7.47
N ARG A 36 -9.14 3.46 -7.90
CA ARG A 36 -8.13 2.54 -8.46
C ARG A 36 -7.62 1.51 -7.45
N LYS A 37 -7.42 1.92 -6.19
CA LYS A 37 -6.93 1.09 -5.09
C LYS A 37 -7.70 1.41 -3.81
N GLY A 38 -7.35 0.77 -2.72
CA GLY A 38 -7.98 0.97 -1.42
C GLY A 38 -8.95 -0.15 -1.04
N PRO A 39 -9.38 -0.19 0.22
CA PRO A 39 -10.30 -1.22 0.71
C PRO A 39 -11.67 -1.09 0.05
N ILE A 40 -12.29 -2.23 -0.26
CA ILE A 40 -13.65 -2.29 -0.82
C ILE A 40 -14.65 -2.49 0.31
N GLY A 41 -15.76 -1.78 0.26
CA GLY A 41 -16.88 -1.95 1.19
C GLY A 41 -16.58 -1.54 2.64
N LYS A 42 -15.47 -0.85 2.88
CA LYS A 42 -15.08 -0.32 4.18
C LYS A 42 -15.08 1.21 4.13
N VAL A 43 -15.66 1.84 5.15
CA VAL A 43 -15.63 3.30 5.29
C VAL A 43 -14.22 3.71 5.73
N VAL A 44 -13.62 4.63 5.00
CA VAL A 44 -12.33 5.25 5.35
C VAL A 44 -12.55 6.75 5.50
N ASN A 45 -12.19 7.29 6.66
CA ASN A 45 -12.26 8.72 6.90
C ASN A 45 -10.99 9.39 6.36
N ILE A 46 -11.17 10.35 5.49
CA ILE A 46 -10.11 11.11 4.81
C ILE A 46 -10.22 12.57 5.23
N SER A 47 -9.10 13.18 5.59
CA SER A 47 -8.99 14.55 6.04
C SER A 47 -8.24 15.47 5.08
N SER A 48 -7.58 14.92 4.08
CA SER A 48 -6.78 15.69 3.13
C SER A 48 -6.69 15.03 1.75
N GLN A 49 -6.46 15.85 0.72
CA GLN A 49 -6.21 15.37 -0.64
C GLN A 49 -5.01 14.40 -0.72
N LYS A 50 -3.96 14.67 0.04
CA LYS A 50 -2.77 13.81 0.10
C LYS A 50 -3.12 12.42 0.64
N GLU A 51 -3.95 12.35 1.66
CA GLU A 51 -4.44 11.09 2.23
C GLU A 51 -5.35 10.35 1.23
N LEU A 52 -6.24 11.07 0.53
CA LEU A 52 -7.07 10.51 -0.54
C LEU A 52 -6.20 9.81 -1.60
N ILE A 53 -5.16 10.46 -2.10
CA ILE A 53 -4.23 9.88 -3.09
C ILE A 53 -3.48 8.70 -2.49
N SER A 54 -3.03 8.79 -1.25
CA SER A 54 -2.29 7.72 -0.59
C SER A 54 -3.12 6.44 -0.46
N VAL A 55 -4.37 6.56 -0.05
CA VAL A 55 -5.27 5.41 0.19
C VAL A 55 -5.92 4.92 -1.10
N PHE A 56 -6.49 5.82 -1.90
CA PHE A 56 -7.33 5.46 -3.05
C PHE A 56 -6.65 5.60 -4.41
N GLY A 57 -5.44 6.16 -4.45
CA GLY A 57 -4.65 6.35 -5.66
C GLY A 57 -4.94 7.68 -6.36
N ALA A 58 -4.09 8.00 -7.32
CA ALA A 58 -4.27 9.15 -8.19
C ALA A 58 -5.48 8.95 -9.13
N PRO A 59 -6.08 10.02 -9.64
CA PRO A 59 -7.17 9.94 -10.60
C PRO A 59 -6.73 9.25 -11.90
N THR A 60 -7.68 8.63 -12.56
CA THR A 60 -7.54 8.01 -13.88
C THR A 60 -8.68 8.50 -14.76
N ASP A 61 -8.56 8.32 -16.05
CA ASP A 61 -9.61 8.75 -17.01
C ASP A 61 -11.00 8.20 -16.68
N SER A 62 -11.06 7.03 -16.02
CA SER A 62 -12.31 6.36 -15.66
C SER A 62 -12.94 6.86 -14.35
N ASN A 63 -12.20 7.55 -13.48
CA ASN A 63 -12.68 8.01 -12.17
C ASN A 63 -12.31 9.47 -11.86
N ALA A 64 -11.92 10.23 -12.87
CA ALA A 64 -11.45 11.60 -12.70
C ALA A 64 -12.51 12.50 -12.07
N GLU A 65 -13.75 12.43 -12.56
CA GLU A 65 -14.86 13.23 -12.04
C GLU A 65 -15.10 12.98 -10.57
N ASP A 66 -15.26 11.72 -10.17
CA ASP A 66 -15.48 11.32 -8.78
C ASP A 66 -14.32 11.71 -7.88
N PHE A 67 -13.09 11.53 -8.38
CA PHE A 67 -11.89 11.90 -7.64
C PHE A 67 -11.82 13.41 -7.40
N PHE A 68 -12.09 14.22 -8.41
CA PHE A 68 -12.02 15.68 -8.27
C PHE A 68 -13.13 16.22 -7.38
N VAL A 69 -14.34 15.66 -7.42
CA VAL A 69 -15.42 16.03 -6.49
C VAL A 69 -14.99 15.78 -5.04
N ALA A 70 -14.40 14.62 -4.74
CA ALA A 70 -13.88 14.31 -3.43
C ALA A 70 -12.71 15.22 -3.02
N SER A 71 -11.80 15.50 -3.95
CA SER A 71 -10.63 16.35 -3.77
C SER A 71 -11.01 17.80 -3.48
N GLU A 72 -11.95 18.35 -4.24
CA GLU A 72 -12.49 19.71 -4.05
C GLU A 72 -13.15 19.86 -2.68
N PHE A 73 -13.99 18.90 -2.29
CA PHE A 73 -14.60 18.92 -0.96
C PHE A 73 -13.54 18.96 0.15
N LEU A 74 -12.49 18.17 0.05
CA LEU A 74 -11.38 18.17 1.01
C LEU A 74 -10.61 19.50 1.01
N GLY A 75 -10.57 20.19 -0.13
CA GLY A 75 -9.96 21.52 -0.27
C GLY A 75 -10.66 22.58 0.59
N TYR A 76 -11.95 22.43 0.88
CA TYR A 76 -12.69 23.30 1.79
C TYR A 76 -12.50 22.98 3.28
N GLY A 77 -11.63 22.04 3.63
CA GLY A 77 -11.29 21.69 5.01
C GLY A 77 -12.30 20.76 5.70
N GLY A 78 -13.15 20.06 4.92
CA GLY A 78 -14.09 19.05 5.44
C GLY A 78 -13.45 17.69 5.67
N ARG A 79 -14.13 16.82 6.41
CA ARG A 79 -13.85 15.39 6.52
C ARG A 79 -14.69 14.61 5.54
N LEU A 80 -14.11 13.63 4.87
CA LEU A 80 -14.81 12.81 3.89
C LEU A 80 -14.78 11.32 4.31
N ALA A 81 -15.95 10.76 4.53
CA ALA A 81 -16.13 9.32 4.70
C ALA A 81 -16.24 8.68 3.33
N VAL A 82 -15.19 7.98 2.91
CA VAL A 82 -15.08 7.41 1.56
C VAL A 82 -15.31 5.90 1.60
N VAL A 83 -16.12 5.41 0.67
CA VAL A 83 -16.31 3.98 0.42
C VAL A 83 -15.96 3.67 -1.04
N ARG A 84 -15.04 2.73 -1.23
CA ARG A 84 -14.74 2.23 -2.57
C ARG A 84 -15.75 1.15 -2.96
N ALA A 85 -16.47 1.37 -4.05
CA ALA A 85 -17.27 0.38 -4.73
C ALA A 85 -16.45 -0.27 -5.86
N ALA A 86 -16.37 -1.59 -5.88
CA ALA A 86 -15.75 -2.33 -6.98
C ALA A 86 -16.34 -3.74 -7.08
N THR A 87 -16.57 -4.21 -8.29
CA THR A 87 -17.04 -5.55 -8.59
C THR A 87 -16.08 -6.24 -9.58
N GLY A 88 -15.87 -7.53 -9.42
CA GLY A 88 -15.00 -8.28 -10.33
C GLY A 88 -13.51 -7.98 -10.24
N VAL A 89 -13.06 -7.38 -9.14
CA VAL A 89 -11.65 -6.98 -8.93
C VAL A 89 -10.95 -8.00 -8.06
N ASN A 90 -9.84 -8.53 -8.53
CA ASN A 90 -9.02 -9.50 -7.80
C ASN A 90 -7.84 -8.84 -7.10
N SER A 91 -7.37 -9.46 -6.04
CA SER A 91 -6.11 -9.12 -5.38
C SER A 91 -4.95 -9.82 -6.09
N ALA A 92 -3.85 -9.10 -6.33
CA ALA A 92 -2.64 -9.75 -6.84
C ALA A 92 -2.09 -10.73 -5.79
N SER A 93 -1.75 -11.94 -6.21
CA SER A 93 -1.24 -13.01 -5.36
C SER A 93 -0.05 -13.72 -6.00
N VAL A 94 0.81 -14.35 -5.20
CA VAL A 94 2.03 -15.02 -5.68
C VAL A 94 1.77 -16.45 -6.18
N VAL A 95 0.77 -17.14 -5.62
CA VAL A 95 0.54 -18.56 -5.96
C VAL A 95 -0.33 -18.73 -7.20
N GLY A 96 -0.92 -17.67 -7.70
CA GLY A 96 -1.85 -17.73 -8.83
C GLY A 96 -3.25 -18.18 -8.42
N GLY A 97 -4.23 -17.77 -9.20
CA GLY A 97 -5.64 -18.02 -8.91
C GLY A 97 -6.40 -16.73 -8.61
N THR A 98 -7.70 -16.85 -8.59
CA THR A 98 -8.60 -15.74 -8.31
C THR A 98 -8.75 -15.58 -6.82
N VAL A 99 -8.01 -14.64 -6.24
CA VAL A 99 -8.11 -14.30 -4.82
C VAL A 99 -8.71 -12.92 -4.69
N VAL A 100 -9.74 -12.80 -3.87
CA VAL A 100 -10.38 -11.52 -3.56
C VAL A 100 -10.29 -11.27 -2.07
N VAL A 101 -9.43 -10.34 -1.68
CA VAL A 101 -9.36 -9.81 -0.31
C VAL A 101 -9.79 -8.35 -0.38
N LYS A 102 -11.00 -8.06 0.07
CA LYS A 102 -11.61 -6.73 -0.10
C LYS A 102 -11.01 -5.68 0.84
N ASN A 103 -10.73 -6.10 2.08
CA ASN A 103 -10.23 -5.25 3.15
C ASN A 103 -9.58 -6.10 4.25
N ASP A 104 -9.13 -5.46 5.32
CA ASP A 104 -8.47 -6.14 6.44
C ASP A 104 -9.39 -7.14 7.17
N ASP A 105 -10.69 -6.85 7.24
CA ASP A 105 -11.67 -7.74 7.89
C ASP A 105 -11.86 -9.03 7.07
N ASP A 106 -11.85 -8.90 5.75
CA ASP A 106 -11.92 -10.01 4.80
C ASP A 106 -10.67 -10.89 4.86
N TRP A 107 -9.48 -10.26 5.04
CA TRP A 107 -8.23 -10.96 5.31
C TRP A 107 -8.29 -11.74 6.62
N ALA A 108 -8.77 -11.10 7.70
CA ALA A 108 -8.91 -11.73 9.00
C ALA A 108 -9.91 -12.91 9.00
N ALA A 109 -10.90 -12.87 8.11
CA ALA A 109 -11.82 -13.98 7.85
C ALA A 109 -11.18 -15.15 7.08
N GLY A 110 -9.93 -15.04 6.64
CA GLY A 110 -9.17 -16.10 5.98
C GLY A 110 -9.29 -16.15 4.45
N ASN A 111 -9.88 -15.16 3.83
CA ASN A 111 -10.08 -15.15 2.36
C ASN A 111 -8.77 -15.07 1.55
N GLY A 112 -7.64 -14.78 2.19
CA GLY A 112 -6.31 -14.87 1.61
C GLY A 112 -5.58 -16.19 1.84
N ALA A 113 -6.20 -17.15 2.54
CA ALA A 113 -5.56 -18.40 2.94
C ALA A 113 -5.09 -19.22 1.72
N GLY A 114 -3.99 -19.93 1.90
CA GLY A 114 -3.37 -20.73 0.83
C GLY A 114 -2.47 -19.94 -0.12
N ASN A 115 -2.40 -18.62 0.00
CA ASN A 115 -1.48 -17.79 -0.76
C ASN A 115 -0.33 -17.33 0.14
N MET A 116 0.90 -17.45 -0.34
CA MET A 116 2.09 -17.00 0.39
C MET A 116 2.08 -15.48 0.57
N LEU A 117 1.68 -14.74 -0.45
CA LEU A 117 1.58 -13.29 -0.45
C LEU A 117 0.37 -12.86 -1.27
N VAL A 118 -0.40 -11.92 -0.74
CA VAL A 118 -1.57 -11.32 -1.40
C VAL A 118 -1.51 -9.81 -1.23
N ALA A 119 -1.85 -9.08 -2.28
CA ALA A 119 -1.96 -7.63 -2.19
C ALA A 119 -3.09 -7.26 -1.22
N ARG A 120 -2.80 -6.35 -0.30
CA ARG A 120 -3.70 -5.90 0.77
C ARG A 120 -5.03 -5.35 0.26
N THR A 121 -5.03 -4.79 -0.92
CA THR A 121 -6.23 -4.24 -1.54
C THR A 121 -6.36 -4.74 -2.97
N PRO A 122 -7.56 -5.05 -3.45
CA PRO A 122 -7.74 -5.56 -4.79
C PRO A 122 -7.64 -4.47 -5.84
N GLY A 123 -7.15 -4.83 -7.02
CA GLY A 123 -7.02 -3.94 -8.16
C GLY A 123 -5.74 -4.17 -8.96
N THR A 124 -5.71 -3.62 -10.17
CA THR A 124 -4.58 -3.76 -11.11
C THR A 124 -3.27 -3.16 -10.61
N HIS A 125 -3.32 -2.24 -9.64
CA HIS A 125 -2.14 -1.66 -9.01
C HIS A 125 -1.27 -2.73 -8.31
N GLY A 126 -1.88 -3.83 -7.84
CA GLY A 126 -1.17 -4.94 -7.24
C GLY A 126 -0.20 -5.64 -8.20
N ASN A 127 -0.47 -5.62 -9.51
CA ASN A 127 0.39 -6.21 -10.52
C ASN A 127 1.73 -5.47 -10.70
N ALA A 128 1.82 -4.23 -10.23
CA ALA A 128 3.06 -3.45 -10.25
C ALA A 128 3.95 -3.71 -9.02
N LEU A 129 3.47 -4.47 -8.03
CA LEU A 129 4.26 -4.82 -6.86
C LEU A 129 5.30 -5.87 -7.26
N LYS A 130 6.54 -5.59 -6.93
CA LYS A 130 7.64 -6.54 -7.02
C LYS A 130 8.03 -6.96 -5.61
N ILE A 131 8.06 -8.27 -5.39
CA ILE A 131 8.42 -8.83 -4.08
C ILE A 131 9.65 -9.69 -4.29
N VAL A 132 10.68 -9.40 -3.51
CA VAL A 132 11.89 -10.21 -3.45
C VAL A 132 11.96 -10.80 -2.04
N THR A 133 11.88 -12.12 -1.96
CA THR A 133 12.13 -12.83 -0.72
C THR A 133 13.56 -13.36 -0.75
N VAL A 134 14.39 -12.87 0.14
CA VAL A 134 15.74 -13.41 0.34
C VAL A 134 15.68 -14.36 1.52
N ASP A 135 15.72 -15.66 1.25
CA ASP A 135 15.76 -16.67 2.29
C ASP A 135 17.22 -16.94 2.66
N ARG A 136 17.67 -16.31 3.75
CA ARG A 136 19.00 -16.49 4.35
C ARG A 136 20.19 -16.43 3.37
N GLY A 137 20.06 -15.68 2.30
CA GLY A 137 21.11 -15.47 1.32
C GLY A 137 21.11 -16.45 0.12
N ALA A 138 20.13 -17.35 0.03
CA ALA A 138 19.94 -18.19 -1.15
C ALA A 138 18.66 -17.81 -1.91
N ASP A 139 18.76 -17.64 -3.23
CA ASP A 139 17.59 -17.33 -4.09
C ASP A 139 16.82 -18.58 -4.48
N GLN A 140 17.52 -19.73 -4.53
CA GLN A 140 16.93 -21.01 -4.90
C GLN A 140 17.65 -22.18 -4.22
N LEU A 141 16.88 -23.20 -3.82
CA LEU A 141 17.39 -24.52 -3.46
C LEU A 141 17.31 -25.43 -4.70
N ALA A 142 18.39 -26.09 -5.04
CA ALA A 142 18.43 -27.09 -6.09
C ALA A 142 18.84 -28.44 -5.52
N THR A 143 17.99 -29.46 -5.70
CA THR A 143 18.32 -30.84 -5.34
C THR A 143 18.94 -31.50 -6.56
N LEU A 144 20.15 -32.01 -6.39
CA LEU A 144 20.91 -32.66 -7.46
C LEU A 144 20.70 -34.17 -7.41
N THR A 145 20.77 -34.82 -8.57
CA THR A 145 20.62 -36.28 -8.67
C THR A 145 21.90 -37.02 -8.24
N ALA A 146 23.04 -36.32 -8.27
CA ALA A 146 24.33 -36.83 -7.81
C ALA A 146 25.18 -35.68 -7.28
N ALA A 147 26.08 -35.96 -6.33
CA ALA A 147 27.04 -35.00 -5.85
C ALA A 147 28.08 -34.67 -6.91
N PRO A 148 28.21 -33.41 -7.38
CA PRO A 148 29.29 -33.02 -8.27
C PRO A 148 30.64 -33.15 -7.55
N ALA A 149 31.63 -33.68 -8.24
CA ALA A 149 32.96 -33.77 -7.66
C ALA A 149 33.55 -32.36 -7.47
N GLY A 150 33.95 -32.03 -6.26
CA GLY A 150 34.64 -30.78 -5.93
C GLY A 150 33.72 -29.55 -5.77
N LEU A 151 32.40 -29.71 -5.67
CA LEU A 151 31.50 -28.57 -5.42
C LEU A 151 31.74 -27.99 -4.06
N SER A 152 32.02 -26.69 -4.00
CA SER A 152 32.27 -25.95 -2.77
C SER A 152 31.44 -24.67 -2.70
N VAL A 153 31.23 -24.18 -1.51
CA VAL A 153 30.60 -22.87 -1.28
C VAL A 153 31.47 -21.77 -1.93
N GLY A 154 30.85 -20.91 -2.72
CA GLY A 154 31.51 -19.86 -3.49
C GLY A 154 31.75 -20.24 -4.96
N ASP A 155 31.56 -21.49 -5.35
CA ASP A 155 31.69 -21.89 -6.73
C ASP A 155 30.59 -21.33 -7.61
N THR A 156 30.91 -20.99 -8.83
CA THR A 156 29.94 -20.59 -9.85
C THR A 156 29.54 -21.80 -10.67
N VAL A 157 28.26 -22.12 -10.67
CA VAL A 157 27.70 -23.21 -11.46
C VAL A 157 26.89 -22.64 -12.63
N THR A 158 27.01 -23.30 -13.79
CA THR A 158 26.26 -22.93 -15.00
C THR A 158 25.27 -24.03 -15.30
N PHE A 159 24.01 -23.65 -15.42
CA PHE A 159 22.89 -24.56 -15.71
C PHE A 159 22.55 -24.56 -17.19
N THR A 160 21.74 -25.51 -17.60
CA THR A 160 21.24 -25.62 -18.97
C THR A 160 20.56 -24.30 -19.38
N GLY A 161 20.90 -23.80 -20.57
CA GLY A 161 20.44 -22.48 -21.05
C GLY A 161 21.34 -21.31 -20.68
N GLY A 162 22.55 -21.58 -20.12
CA GLY A 162 23.56 -20.55 -19.84
C GLY A 162 23.31 -19.72 -18.59
N LYS A 163 22.33 -20.10 -17.77
CA LYS A 163 22.02 -19.45 -16.48
C LYS A 163 23.12 -19.78 -15.48
N LYS A 164 23.52 -18.77 -14.72
CA LYS A 164 24.57 -18.89 -13.72
C LYS A 164 24.05 -18.70 -12.31
N ALA A 165 24.67 -19.39 -11.35
CA ALA A 165 24.41 -19.21 -9.95
C ALA A 165 25.70 -19.42 -9.15
N VAL A 166 25.79 -18.80 -7.99
CA VAL A 166 26.85 -19.02 -7.02
C VAL A 166 26.34 -19.95 -5.92
N VAL A 167 27.11 -20.95 -5.55
CA VAL A 167 26.79 -21.87 -4.45
C VAL A 167 27.01 -21.14 -3.13
N TYR A 168 25.92 -20.87 -2.43
CA TYR A 168 25.93 -20.25 -1.10
C TYR A 168 26.06 -21.28 0.02
N GLY A 169 25.50 -22.47 -0.18
CA GLY A 169 25.56 -23.58 0.75
C GLY A 169 25.43 -24.91 0.01
N TRP A 170 26.08 -25.94 0.54
CA TRP A 170 26.03 -27.29 -0.01
C TRP A 170 25.81 -28.32 1.12
N ASP A 171 24.78 -29.12 0.99
CA ASP A 171 24.51 -30.26 1.86
C ASP A 171 24.66 -31.56 1.09
N ALA A 172 25.76 -32.27 1.35
CA ALA A 172 26.07 -33.53 0.69
C ALA A 172 25.15 -34.69 1.10
N GLY A 173 24.49 -34.59 2.28
CA GLY A 173 23.59 -35.64 2.78
C GLY A 173 22.24 -35.61 2.05
N THR A 174 21.75 -34.44 1.75
CA THR A 174 20.48 -34.24 1.02
C THR A 174 20.68 -33.93 -0.45
N LEU A 175 21.93 -33.84 -0.93
CA LEU A 175 22.31 -33.40 -2.28
C LEU A 175 21.68 -32.05 -2.65
N THR A 176 21.54 -31.14 -1.67
CA THR A 176 20.88 -29.86 -1.88
C THR A 176 21.89 -28.71 -1.91
N ALA A 177 21.87 -27.94 -2.98
CA ALA A 177 22.62 -26.70 -3.12
C ALA A 177 21.73 -25.50 -2.89
N SER A 178 22.17 -24.60 -2.01
CA SER A 178 21.60 -23.28 -1.84
C SER A 178 22.28 -22.32 -2.81
N LEU A 179 21.54 -21.70 -3.72
CA LEU A 179 22.07 -20.95 -4.85
C LEU A 179 21.67 -19.48 -4.77
N ILE A 180 22.63 -18.60 -5.11
CA ILE A 180 22.37 -17.20 -5.42
C ILE A 180 22.39 -17.07 -6.94
N LEU A 181 21.26 -16.65 -7.53
CA LEU A 181 21.11 -16.57 -8.97
C LEU A 181 21.70 -15.25 -9.51
N ASP A 182 22.34 -15.31 -10.68
CA ASP A 182 22.83 -14.13 -11.39
C ASP A 182 21.67 -13.20 -11.82
N ASP A 183 20.50 -13.80 -12.13
CA ASP A 183 19.24 -13.08 -12.36
C ASP A 183 18.17 -13.62 -11.42
N PRO A 184 17.77 -12.86 -10.37
CA PRO A 184 16.78 -13.30 -9.39
C PRO A 184 15.37 -13.48 -9.97
N ASN A 185 15.11 -12.95 -11.17
CA ASN A 185 13.81 -13.12 -11.83
C ASN A 185 13.73 -14.44 -12.62
N THR A 186 14.84 -15.15 -12.74
CA THR A 186 14.91 -16.39 -13.50
C THR A 186 15.11 -17.57 -12.57
N ARG A 187 14.14 -18.48 -12.54
CA ARG A 187 14.30 -19.74 -11.81
C ARG A 187 15.03 -20.77 -12.66
N LEU A 188 15.86 -21.56 -11.97
CA LEU A 188 16.47 -22.75 -12.56
C LEU A 188 15.42 -23.87 -12.56
N THR A 189 15.21 -24.52 -13.69
CA THR A 189 14.46 -25.76 -13.78
C THR A 189 15.43 -26.93 -13.60
N THR A 190 15.18 -27.75 -12.59
CA THR A 190 15.87 -29.03 -12.37
C THR A 190 15.33 -30.08 -13.31
#